data_2c6e985b7973cd5a36d64063b11a8948
#
_entry.id   2c6e985b7973cd5a36d64063b11a8948
#
_cell.length_a   1.000
_cell.length_b   1.000
_cell.length_c   1.000
_cell.angle_alpha   90.00
_cell.angle_beta   90.00
_cell.angle_gamma   90.00
#
_symmetry.space_group_name_H-M   'P 1'
#
loop_
_entity.id
_entity.type
_entity.pdbx_description
1 polymer ?
#
loop_
_entity_poly.entity_id
_entity_poly.type
_entity_poly.pdbx_seq_one_letter_code
_entity_poly.pdbx_strand_id
1 'polypeptide(L)'
;MAKPKSIDFILLGPAYPYRGGIADTQAHLAKALIDLGYSLEVWTFVQLYPPLLFPGKTQFSSEKPVHELPISKRIHAYNPLQWKSVAQEINRKNPKAVLFRYWTPLLAPCWNSIAKQLDSSIKKIALVDNWISHEPKPWDKYLSKRFERHMDAFTTLSSAIATSIELVSEKPVWGMPHPIPLGLAEKKTKKQGCEILKLNPAAKYILFFGLIRSYKGLDLLIEAMRQHKDK
;
A
#
# COMPACT_ATOMS: atom_id res chain seq x y z
N MET A 1 -26.13 -22.34 -19.61
CA MET A 1 -25.09 -21.34 -19.45
C MET A 1 -24.70 -21.29 -17.97
N ALA A 2 -23.45 -21.60 -17.62
CA ALA A 2 -22.98 -21.49 -16.25
C ALA A 2 -23.09 -20.01 -15.81
N LYS A 3 -23.68 -19.74 -14.62
CA LYS A 3 -23.68 -18.40 -14.03
C LYS A 3 -22.22 -17.92 -13.95
N PRO A 4 -21.90 -16.68 -14.36
CA PRO A 4 -20.55 -16.16 -14.18
C PRO A 4 -20.17 -16.31 -12.71
N LYS A 5 -19.01 -16.90 -12.44
CA LYS A 5 -18.50 -17.11 -11.08
C LYS A 5 -18.42 -15.75 -10.42
N SER A 6 -19.21 -15.52 -9.35
CA SER A 6 -19.22 -14.25 -8.65
C SER A 6 -17.82 -13.99 -8.09
N ILE A 7 -17.30 -12.78 -8.26
CA ILE A 7 -16.02 -12.37 -7.70
C ILE A 7 -16.24 -12.02 -6.22
N ASP A 8 -15.42 -12.57 -5.32
CA ASP A 8 -15.52 -12.24 -3.91
C ASP A 8 -14.95 -10.84 -3.64
N PHE A 9 -13.76 -10.54 -4.18
CA PHE A 9 -13.06 -9.29 -3.90
C PHE A 9 -12.52 -8.61 -5.15
N ILE A 10 -12.52 -7.29 -5.15
CA ILE A 10 -11.68 -6.46 -6.02
C ILE A 10 -10.75 -5.64 -5.13
N LEU A 11 -9.44 -5.79 -5.31
CA LEU A 11 -8.41 -5.07 -4.58
C LEU A 11 -7.95 -3.88 -5.42
N LEU A 12 -8.20 -2.66 -4.96
CA LEU A 12 -7.78 -1.42 -5.62
C LEU A 12 -6.51 -0.87 -4.97
N GLY A 13 -5.43 -0.78 -5.74
CA GLY A 13 -4.16 -0.26 -5.22
C GLY A 13 -2.97 -0.56 -6.11
N PRO A 14 -1.75 -0.19 -5.69
CA PRO A 14 -0.55 -0.48 -6.45
C PRO A 14 -0.28 -1.98 -6.45
N ALA A 15 0.00 -2.50 -7.63
CA ALA A 15 0.43 -3.87 -7.86
C ALA A 15 1.37 -3.89 -9.06
N TYR A 16 2.00 -5.01 -9.35
CA TYR A 16 2.89 -5.14 -10.50
C TYR A 16 2.30 -4.47 -11.77
N PRO A 17 3.07 -3.68 -12.51
CA PRO A 17 4.52 -3.48 -12.43
C PRO A 17 5.00 -2.41 -11.42
N TYR A 18 4.12 -1.81 -10.62
CA TYR A 18 4.55 -0.88 -9.57
C TYR A 18 5.39 -1.63 -8.53
N ARG A 19 6.46 -0.97 -8.05
CA ARG A 19 7.37 -1.51 -7.03
C ARG A 19 7.17 -0.85 -5.68
N GLY A 20 7.63 -1.53 -4.64
CA GLY A 20 7.69 -1.02 -3.26
C GLY A 20 6.76 -1.74 -2.31
N GLY A 21 6.98 -1.56 -1.02
CA GLY A 21 6.37 -2.36 0.03
C GLY A 21 4.84 -2.41 0.00
N ILE A 22 4.17 -1.35 -0.47
CA ILE A 22 2.70 -1.34 -0.61
C ILE A 22 2.25 -2.28 -1.73
N ALA A 23 2.94 -2.27 -2.88
CA ALA A 23 2.64 -3.18 -3.99
C ALA A 23 2.92 -4.65 -3.61
N ASP A 24 4.04 -4.88 -2.92
CA ASP A 24 4.45 -6.21 -2.48
C ASP A 24 3.47 -6.77 -1.44
N THR A 25 3.10 -5.99 -0.42
CA THR A 25 2.12 -6.42 0.58
C THR A 25 0.73 -6.62 0.01
N GLN A 26 0.33 -5.86 -1.02
CA GLN A 26 -0.92 -6.11 -1.74
C GLN A 26 -0.86 -7.43 -2.52
N ALA A 27 0.27 -7.74 -3.15
CA ALA A 27 0.45 -9.01 -3.86
C ALA A 27 0.40 -10.21 -2.90
N HIS A 28 1.04 -10.11 -1.73
CA HIS A 28 0.96 -11.15 -0.69
C HIS A 28 -0.46 -11.33 -0.15
N LEU A 29 -1.19 -10.24 0.10
CA LEU A 29 -2.59 -10.31 0.51
C LEU A 29 -3.47 -11.00 -0.55
N ALA A 30 -3.32 -10.59 -1.81
CA ALA A 30 -4.07 -11.19 -2.92
C ALA A 30 -3.78 -12.70 -3.03
N LYS A 31 -2.50 -13.10 -2.94
CA LYS A 31 -2.11 -14.51 -2.96
C LYS A 31 -2.72 -15.29 -1.79
N ALA A 32 -2.63 -14.76 -0.58
CA ALA A 32 -3.20 -15.40 0.60
C ALA A 32 -4.72 -15.59 0.50
N LEU A 33 -5.44 -14.60 -0.02
CA LEU A 33 -6.88 -14.72 -0.24
C LEU A 33 -7.22 -15.79 -1.30
N ILE A 34 -6.43 -15.89 -2.38
CA ILE A 34 -6.59 -16.94 -3.38
C ILE A 34 -6.33 -18.33 -2.77
N ASP A 35 -5.28 -18.46 -1.95
CA ASP A 35 -4.95 -19.73 -1.28
C ASP A 35 -6.03 -20.18 -0.28
N LEU A 36 -6.76 -19.21 0.28
CA LEU A 36 -7.95 -19.46 1.10
C LEU A 36 -9.22 -19.78 0.27
N GLY A 37 -9.12 -19.84 -1.05
CA GLY A 37 -10.21 -20.21 -1.95
C GLY A 37 -11.09 -19.06 -2.42
N TYR A 38 -10.76 -17.81 -2.10
CA TYR A 38 -11.52 -16.66 -2.59
C TYR A 38 -11.18 -16.32 -4.05
N SER A 39 -12.20 -15.90 -4.79
CA SER A 39 -12.05 -15.36 -6.14
C SER A 39 -11.83 -13.86 -6.08
N LEU A 40 -10.77 -13.34 -6.72
CA LEU A 40 -10.49 -11.93 -6.72
C LEU A 40 -9.85 -11.42 -8.01
N GLU A 41 -9.89 -10.11 -8.18
CA GLU A 41 -9.07 -9.36 -9.14
C GLU A 41 -8.31 -8.24 -8.43
N VAL A 42 -7.11 -7.92 -8.91
CA VAL A 42 -6.33 -6.76 -8.44
C VAL A 42 -6.36 -5.70 -9.52
N TRP A 43 -6.95 -4.55 -9.22
CA TRP A 43 -7.00 -3.42 -10.14
C TRP A 43 -5.98 -2.37 -9.73
N THR A 44 -4.96 -2.25 -10.56
CA THR A 44 -3.88 -1.30 -10.33
C THR A 44 -3.98 -0.08 -11.26
N PHE A 45 -3.04 0.82 -11.10
CA PHE A 45 -3.06 2.09 -11.80
C PHE A 45 -2.55 1.98 -13.23
N VAL A 46 -3.21 2.67 -14.14
CA VAL A 46 -2.65 3.07 -15.44
C VAL A 46 -1.61 4.15 -15.20
N GLN A 47 -1.95 5.12 -14.32
CA GLN A 47 -1.04 6.18 -13.88
C GLN A 47 -1.30 6.47 -12.39
N LEU A 48 -0.27 6.23 -11.55
CA LEU A 48 -0.32 6.47 -10.11
C LEU A 48 0.23 7.87 -9.77
N TYR A 49 1.45 8.18 -10.21
CA TYR A 49 2.06 9.49 -10.03
C TYR A 49 2.37 10.11 -11.39
N PRO A 50 2.17 11.43 -11.55
CA PRO A 50 2.76 12.14 -12.68
C PRO A 50 4.28 11.93 -12.68
N PRO A 51 4.91 11.67 -13.85
CA PRO A 51 6.35 11.39 -13.91
C PRO A 51 7.22 12.46 -13.22
N LEU A 52 6.81 13.73 -13.33
CA LEU A 52 7.52 14.87 -12.74
C LEU A 52 7.49 14.89 -11.20
N LEU A 53 6.47 14.28 -10.57
CA LEU A 53 6.29 14.28 -9.11
C LEU A 53 6.86 13.04 -8.44
N PHE A 54 7.36 12.07 -9.20
CA PHE A 54 7.95 10.87 -8.63
C PHE A 54 9.42 11.11 -8.25
N PRO A 55 9.79 10.93 -6.96
CA PRO A 55 11.12 11.28 -6.47
C PRO A 55 12.23 10.28 -6.85
N GLY A 56 11.91 9.21 -7.57
CA GLY A 56 12.84 8.16 -7.99
C GLY A 56 13.04 8.10 -9.49
N LYS A 57 13.98 7.27 -9.96
CA LYS A 57 14.25 7.06 -11.38
C LYS A 57 13.06 6.39 -12.10
N THR A 58 12.41 5.43 -11.46
CA THR A 58 11.22 4.74 -11.98
C THR A 58 10.34 4.24 -10.82
N GLN A 59 9.03 4.24 -11.04
CA GLN A 59 8.06 3.65 -10.13
C GLN A 59 7.74 2.17 -10.46
N PHE A 60 8.39 1.62 -11.49
CA PHE A 60 8.16 0.27 -11.97
C PHE A 60 9.29 -0.67 -11.57
N SER A 61 8.93 -1.94 -11.33
CA SER A 61 9.90 -3.02 -11.11
C SER A 61 10.54 -3.43 -12.42
N SER A 62 11.83 -3.73 -12.37
CA SER A 62 12.57 -4.43 -13.43
C SER A 62 12.51 -5.95 -13.27
N GLU A 63 12.04 -6.44 -12.13
CA GLU A 63 11.96 -7.85 -11.81
C GLU A 63 10.60 -8.42 -12.19
N LYS A 64 10.51 -9.74 -12.34
CA LYS A 64 9.25 -10.45 -12.54
C LYS A 64 8.36 -10.35 -11.29
N PRO A 65 7.02 -10.44 -11.45
CA PRO A 65 6.13 -10.44 -10.31
C PRO A 65 6.43 -11.63 -9.38
N VAL A 66 6.37 -11.40 -8.06
CA VAL A 66 6.58 -12.44 -7.05
C VAL A 66 5.50 -13.53 -7.13
N HIS A 67 4.29 -13.15 -7.52
CA HIS A 67 3.14 -14.05 -7.68
C HIS A 67 2.45 -13.78 -9.01
N GLU A 68 1.99 -14.84 -9.68
CA GLU A 68 1.07 -14.72 -10.80
C GLU A 68 -0.33 -14.44 -10.27
N LEU A 69 -0.79 -13.21 -10.46
CA LEU A 69 -2.05 -12.70 -9.93
C LEU A 69 -2.90 -12.11 -11.08
N PRO A 70 -4.23 -12.14 -10.96
CA PRO A 70 -5.14 -11.52 -11.92
C PRO A 70 -5.10 -9.98 -11.80
N ILE A 71 -4.02 -9.35 -12.28
CA ILE A 71 -3.79 -7.91 -12.20
C ILE A 71 -4.26 -7.24 -13.49
N SER A 72 -5.03 -6.16 -13.36
CA SER A 72 -5.48 -5.31 -14.46
C SER A 72 -5.19 -3.84 -14.18
N LYS A 73 -4.63 -3.12 -15.15
CA LYS A 73 -4.46 -1.66 -15.07
C LYS A 73 -5.78 -0.99 -15.43
N ARG A 74 -6.45 -0.37 -14.45
CA ARG A 74 -7.80 0.19 -14.60
C ARG A 74 -7.92 1.64 -14.11
N ILE A 75 -7.05 2.08 -13.19
CA ILE A 75 -7.25 3.30 -12.41
C ILE A 75 -6.26 4.37 -12.85
N HIS A 76 -6.79 5.54 -13.19
CA HIS A 76 -5.97 6.74 -13.37
C HIS A 76 -6.16 7.63 -12.15
N ALA A 77 -5.13 7.78 -11.31
CA ALA A 77 -5.26 8.43 -9.99
C ALA A 77 -5.75 9.88 -10.04
N TYR A 78 -5.50 10.59 -11.15
CA TYR A 78 -5.78 12.03 -11.32
C TYR A 78 -6.69 12.35 -12.50
N ASN A 79 -7.40 11.36 -13.08
CA ASN A 79 -8.36 11.60 -14.16
C ASN A 79 -9.81 11.34 -13.70
N PRO A 80 -10.55 12.37 -13.25
CA PRO A 80 -11.90 12.22 -12.75
C PRO A 80 -12.89 11.62 -13.76
N LEU A 81 -12.65 11.81 -15.04
CA LEU A 81 -13.52 11.30 -16.10
C LEU A 81 -13.55 9.76 -16.16
N GLN A 82 -12.48 9.12 -15.73
CA GLN A 82 -12.39 7.65 -15.69
C GLN A 82 -12.95 7.03 -14.41
N TRP A 83 -13.06 7.76 -13.31
CA TRP A 83 -13.47 7.17 -12.03
C TRP A 83 -14.90 6.61 -12.07
N LYS A 84 -15.79 7.28 -12.81
CA LYS A 84 -17.16 6.79 -13.00
C LYS A 84 -17.20 5.46 -13.76
N SER A 85 -16.43 5.31 -14.82
CA SER A 85 -16.40 4.06 -15.59
C SER A 85 -15.79 2.91 -14.78
N VAL A 86 -14.81 3.19 -13.93
CA VAL A 86 -14.23 2.21 -12.98
C VAL A 86 -15.31 1.70 -12.02
N ALA A 87 -16.07 2.62 -11.40
CA ALA A 87 -17.15 2.24 -10.49
C ALA A 87 -18.24 1.43 -11.19
N GLN A 88 -18.65 1.83 -12.40
CA GLN A 88 -19.64 1.10 -13.20
C GLN A 88 -19.16 -0.32 -13.58
N GLU A 89 -17.87 -0.49 -13.85
CA GLU A 89 -17.31 -1.81 -14.14
C GLU A 89 -17.28 -2.68 -12.87
N ILE A 90 -16.96 -2.12 -11.71
CA ILE A 90 -17.05 -2.82 -10.41
C ILE A 90 -18.50 -3.26 -10.14
N ASN A 91 -19.48 -2.38 -10.31
CA ASN A 91 -20.90 -2.69 -10.10
C ASN A 91 -21.37 -3.83 -11.02
N ARG A 92 -20.95 -3.83 -12.29
CA ARG A 92 -21.27 -4.93 -13.22
C ARG A 92 -20.69 -6.28 -12.80
N LYS A 93 -19.50 -6.27 -12.18
CA LYS A 93 -18.88 -7.49 -11.64
C LYS A 93 -19.51 -7.92 -10.31
N ASN A 94 -20.15 -7.00 -9.61
CA ASN A 94 -20.86 -7.21 -8.36
C ASN A 94 -20.07 -8.05 -7.33
N PRO A 95 -18.84 -7.62 -6.94
CA PRO A 95 -18.07 -8.32 -5.92
C PRO A 95 -18.75 -8.22 -4.56
N LYS A 96 -18.45 -9.15 -3.63
CA LYS A 96 -18.91 -9.05 -2.25
C LYS A 96 -18.30 -7.83 -1.54
N ALA A 97 -17.02 -7.55 -1.82
CA ALA A 97 -16.34 -6.38 -1.27
C ALA A 97 -15.27 -5.81 -2.22
N VAL A 98 -15.04 -4.52 -2.06
CA VAL A 98 -13.92 -3.79 -2.67
C VAL A 98 -12.99 -3.32 -1.57
N LEU A 99 -11.70 -3.69 -1.68
CA LEU A 99 -10.64 -3.25 -0.78
C LEU A 99 -9.90 -2.06 -1.42
N PHE A 100 -9.95 -0.91 -0.74
CA PHE A 100 -9.27 0.31 -1.15
C PHE A 100 -7.94 0.43 -0.40
N ARG A 101 -6.81 0.34 -1.10
CA ARG A 101 -5.50 0.58 -0.48
C ARG A 101 -5.29 2.08 -0.29
N TYR A 102 -5.15 2.50 0.97
CA TYR A 102 -5.04 3.91 1.33
C TYR A 102 -3.73 4.19 2.08
N TRP A 103 -2.85 4.99 1.49
CA TRP A 103 -1.56 5.33 2.09
C TRP A 103 -1.22 6.82 1.99
N THR A 104 -2.05 7.60 1.29
CA THR A 104 -1.90 9.05 1.16
C THR A 104 -3.24 9.72 0.94
N PRO A 105 -3.52 10.83 1.63
CA PRO A 105 -4.72 11.62 1.42
C PRO A 105 -4.90 12.12 -0.02
N LEU A 106 -3.82 12.25 -0.79
CA LEU A 106 -3.88 12.67 -2.20
C LEU A 106 -4.70 11.73 -3.10
N LEU A 107 -4.89 10.48 -2.70
CA LEU A 107 -5.75 9.52 -3.41
C LEU A 107 -7.22 9.60 -2.99
N ALA A 108 -7.53 10.32 -1.90
CA ALA A 108 -8.90 10.41 -1.41
C ALA A 108 -9.91 10.91 -2.48
N PRO A 109 -9.61 11.89 -3.34
CA PRO A 109 -10.55 12.29 -4.39
C PRO A 109 -10.92 11.15 -5.35
N CYS A 110 -9.93 10.35 -5.77
CA CYS A 110 -10.14 9.19 -6.63
C CYS A 110 -10.99 8.13 -5.92
N TRP A 111 -10.57 7.73 -4.72
CA TRP A 111 -11.27 6.71 -3.92
C TRP A 111 -12.67 7.13 -3.53
N ASN A 112 -12.88 8.39 -3.13
CA ASN A 112 -14.20 8.95 -2.84
C ASN A 112 -15.15 8.88 -4.03
N SER A 113 -14.65 9.27 -5.20
CA SER A 113 -15.46 9.25 -6.40
C SER A 113 -15.89 7.84 -6.80
N ILE A 114 -14.98 6.87 -6.72
CA ILE A 114 -15.28 5.47 -7.01
C ILE A 114 -16.24 4.93 -5.94
N ALA A 115 -15.88 5.03 -4.65
CA ALA A 115 -16.65 4.45 -3.56
C ALA A 115 -18.08 4.98 -3.47
N LYS A 116 -18.29 6.29 -3.72
CA LYS A 116 -19.61 6.91 -3.73
C LYS A 116 -20.54 6.31 -4.79
N GLN A 117 -19.99 5.79 -5.87
CA GLN A 117 -20.75 5.28 -7.02
C GLN A 117 -20.91 3.76 -7.01
N LEU A 118 -20.33 3.06 -6.01
CA LEU A 118 -20.55 1.64 -5.84
C LEU A 118 -21.94 1.36 -5.26
N ASP A 119 -22.53 0.26 -5.72
CA ASP A 119 -23.82 -0.20 -5.22
C ASP A 119 -23.73 -0.49 -3.71
N SER A 120 -24.84 -0.29 -3.00
CA SER A 120 -24.92 -0.45 -1.55
C SER A 120 -24.69 -1.89 -1.08
N SER A 121 -24.93 -2.87 -1.94
CA SER A 121 -24.66 -4.29 -1.69
C SER A 121 -23.16 -4.61 -1.61
N ILE A 122 -22.31 -3.79 -2.22
CA ILE A 122 -20.85 -4.00 -2.26
C ILE A 122 -20.23 -3.39 -1.02
N LYS A 123 -19.58 -4.20 -0.19
CA LYS A 123 -18.85 -3.71 0.98
C LYS A 123 -17.59 -2.95 0.58
N LYS A 124 -17.36 -1.80 1.17
CA LYS A 124 -16.22 -0.90 0.94
C LYS A 124 -15.29 -0.92 2.14
N ILE A 125 -14.17 -1.59 2.02
CA ILE A 125 -13.19 -1.78 3.09
C ILE A 125 -11.91 -1.02 2.73
N ALA A 126 -11.40 -0.21 3.64
CA ALA A 126 -10.12 0.46 3.47
C ALA A 126 -9.00 -0.36 4.13
N LEU A 127 -7.95 -0.70 3.39
CA LEU A 127 -6.68 -1.18 3.95
C LEU A 127 -5.72 0.00 4.02
N VAL A 128 -5.48 0.48 5.25
CA VAL A 128 -4.81 1.75 5.51
C VAL A 128 -3.36 1.52 5.96
N ASP A 129 -2.42 2.03 5.19
CA ASP A 129 -0.99 2.05 5.55
C ASP A 129 -0.61 3.32 6.32
N ASN A 130 -1.19 4.46 5.94
CA ASN A 130 -1.02 5.75 6.62
C ASN A 130 -2.35 6.52 6.55
N TRP A 131 -2.85 6.94 7.72
CA TRP A 131 -4.08 7.75 7.79
C TRP A 131 -3.85 9.21 7.41
N ILE A 132 -2.71 9.74 7.80
CA ILE A 132 -2.23 11.09 7.49
C ILE A 132 -0.81 10.95 6.92
N SER A 133 -0.41 11.86 6.04
CA SER A 133 0.93 11.87 5.46
C SER A 133 2.00 11.98 6.54
N HIS A 134 3.19 11.39 6.32
CA HIS A 134 4.36 11.58 7.20
C HIS A 134 4.79 13.04 7.28
N GLU A 135 4.53 13.81 6.24
CA GLU A 135 4.69 15.26 6.17
C GLU A 135 3.29 15.89 6.01
N PRO A 136 2.55 16.14 7.13
CA PRO A 136 1.14 16.53 7.07
C PRO A 136 0.92 17.82 6.33
N LYS A 137 -0.11 17.86 5.50
CA LYS A 137 -0.58 19.05 4.80
C LYS A 137 -1.93 19.53 5.39
N PRO A 138 -2.24 20.83 5.30
CA PRO A 138 -3.49 21.36 5.88
C PRO A 138 -4.76 20.66 5.41
N TRP A 139 -4.77 20.13 4.20
CA TRP A 139 -5.91 19.44 3.61
C TRP A 139 -6.00 17.94 3.93
N ASP A 140 -4.96 17.33 4.51
CA ASP A 140 -4.91 15.88 4.74
C ASP A 140 -6.08 15.39 5.60
N LYS A 141 -6.35 16.05 6.73
CA LYS A 141 -7.46 15.69 7.61
C LYS A 141 -8.82 15.76 6.89
N TYR A 142 -9.03 16.81 6.09
CA TYR A 142 -10.26 16.97 5.34
C TYR A 142 -10.46 15.87 4.29
N LEU A 143 -9.41 15.56 3.54
CA LEU A 143 -9.44 14.51 2.51
C LEU A 143 -9.68 13.13 3.13
N SER A 144 -8.96 12.79 4.21
CA SER A 144 -9.14 11.52 4.93
C SER A 144 -10.55 11.38 5.51
N LYS A 145 -11.11 12.46 6.09
CA LYS A 145 -12.49 12.45 6.60
C LYS A 145 -13.53 12.27 5.48
N ARG A 146 -13.29 12.83 4.30
CA ARG A 146 -14.16 12.58 3.14
C ARG A 146 -14.07 11.13 2.68
N PHE A 147 -12.90 10.54 2.67
CA PHE A 147 -12.71 9.14 2.33
C PHE A 147 -13.42 8.22 3.34
N GLU A 148 -13.28 8.50 4.63
CA GLU A 148 -13.92 7.77 5.71
C GLU A 148 -15.43 7.60 5.50
N ARG A 149 -16.13 8.65 5.07
CA ARG A 149 -17.60 8.66 4.92
C ARG A 149 -18.14 7.56 4.01
N HIS A 150 -17.35 7.12 3.04
CA HIS A 150 -17.78 6.14 2.04
C HIS A 150 -17.31 4.73 2.33
N MET A 151 -16.54 4.51 3.39
CA MET A 151 -16.09 3.18 3.78
C MET A 151 -17.08 2.53 4.75
N ASP A 152 -17.18 1.21 4.72
CA ASP A 152 -17.97 0.43 5.68
C ASP A 152 -17.10 -0.03 6.85
N ALA A 153 -15.79 -0.21 6.63
CA ALA A 153 -14.84 -0.69 7.62
C ALA A 153 -13.40 -0.36 7.25
N PHE A 154 -12.50 -0.46 8.23
CA PHE A 154 -11.07 -0.23 8.07
C PHE A 154 -10.28 -1.43 8.56
N THR A 155 -9.19 -1.71 7.88
CA THR A 155 -8.13 -2.61 8.37
C THR A 155 -6.78 -1.94 8.16
N THR A 156 -5.83 -2.24 9.03
CA THR A 156 -4.49 -1.66 8.99
C THR A 156 -3.45 -2.64 9.51
N LEU A 157 -2.21 -2.47 9.09
CA LEU A 157 -1.07 -3.28 9.52
C LEU A 157 -0.32 -2.64 10.71
N SER A 158 -0.99 -1.77 11.47
CA SER A 158 -0.41 -1.06 12.61
C SER A 158 -1.48 -0.69 13.64
N SER A 159 -1.27 -1.07 14.89
CA SER A 159 -2.15 -0.68 16.00
C SER A 159 -2.22 0.84 16.19
N ALA A 160 -1.10 1.55 16.01
CA ALA A 160 -1.07 3.01 16.11
C ALA A 160 -1.93 3.69 15.03
N ILE A 161 -1.96 3.14 13.81
CA ILE A 161 -2.83 3.65 12.75
C ILE A 161 -4.29 3.30 13.05
N ALA A 162 -4.58 2.10 13.56
CA ALA A 162 -5.93 1.73 13.99
C ALA A 162 -6.47 2.74 15.01
N THR A 163 -5.73 3.00 16.09
CA THR A 163 -6.11 4.02 17.08
C THR A 163 -6.33 5.40 16.47
N SER A 164 -5.50 5.80 15.51
CA SER A 164 -5.66 7.09 14.83
C SER A 164 -6.96 7.18 14.00
N ILE A 165 -7.45 6.05 13.47
CA ILE A 165 -8.71 5.98 12.75
C ILE A 165 -9.88 5.96 13.73
N GLU A 166 -9.81 5.19 14.81
CA GLU A 166 -10.83 5.09 15.86
C GLU A 166 -11.15 6.44 16.50
N LEU A 167 -10.16 7.34 16.59
CA LEU A 167 -10.38 8.71 17.08
C LEU A 167 -11.25 9.58 16.18
N VAL A 168 -11.48 9.20 14.93
CA VAL A 168 -12.18 10.01 13.93
C VAL A 168 -13.30 9.28 13.19
N SER A 169 -13.48 7.99 13.45
CA SER A 169 -14.50 7.13 12.83
C SER A 169 -15.13 6.21 13.85
N GLU A 170 -16.45 6.04 13.78
CA GLU A 170 -17.22 5.08 14.57
C GLU A 170 -17.35 3.71 13.87
N LYS A 171 -16.76 3.56 12.68
CA LYS A 171 -16.83 2.34 11.89
C LYS A 171 -15.87 1.28 12.42
N PRO A 172 -16.15 -0.01 12.18
CA PRO A 172 -15.23 -1.07 12.59
C PRO A 172 -13.80 -0.85 12.05
N VAL A 173 -12.82 -0.98 12.95
CA VAL A 173 -11.39 -0.88 12.65
C VAL A 173 -10.67 -2.11 13.18
N TRP A 174 -9.87 -2.76 12.34
CA TRP A 174 -9.03 -3.88 12.74
C TRP A 174 -7.56 -3.55 12.51
N GLY A 175 -6.81 -3.40 13.60
CA GLY A 175 -5.36 -3.29 13.59
C GLY A 175 -4.72 -4.67 13.69
N MET A 176 -3.90 -5.04 12.73
CA MET A 176 -3.13 -6.27 12.71
C MET A 176 -1.63 -5.95 12.69
N PRO A 177 -0.77 -6.82 13.23
CA PRO A 177 0.67 -6.65 13.04
C PRO A 177 1.03 -6.80 11.56
N HIS A 178 2.05 -6.07 11.12
CA HIS A 178 2.55 -6.19 9.75
C HIS A 178 3.08 -7.62 9.54
N PRO A 179 2.56 -8.38 8.55
CA PRO A 179 3.02 -9.74 8.32
C PRO A 179 4.47 -9.74 7.85
N ILE A 180 5.22 -10.74 8.25
CA ILE A 180 6.57 -10.99 7.72
C ILE A 180 6.38 -11.62 6.33
N PRO A 181 6.98 -11.05 5.27
CA PRO A 181 6.88 -11.61 3.93
C PRO A 181 7.42 -13.04 3.89
N LEU A 182 6.67 -13.94 3.28
CA LEU A 182 7.15 -15.28 2.98
C LEU A 182 8.20 -15.22 1.87
N GLY A 183 9.23 -16.07 1.95
CA GLY A 183 10.27 -16.14 0.91
C GLY A 183 11.41 -15.11 1.09
N LEU A 184 11.56 -14.52 2.28
CA LEU A 184 12.77 -13.78 2.60
C LEU A 184 13.99 -14.68 2.43
N ALA A 185 15.08 -14.13 1.88
CA ALA A 185 16.34 -14.83 1.75
C ALA A 185 16.83 -15.34 3.11
N GLU A 186 17.49 -16.50 3.11
CA GLU A 186 18.06 -17.05 4.33
C GLU A 186 19.02 -16.06 5.00
N LYS A 187 18.93 -16.00 6.33
CA LYS A 187 19.78 -15.15 7.14
C LYS A 187 21.24 -15.60 7.00
N LYS A 188 22.08 -14.71 6.51
CA LYS A 188 23.53 -14.95 6.41
C LYS A 188 24.23 -14.54 7.70
N THR A 189 25.35 -15.22 7.98
CA THR A 189 26.26 -14.79 9.06
C THR A 189 26.91 -13.46 8.71
N LYS A 190 27.40 -12.73 9.72
CA LYS A 190 28.15 -11.48 9.51
C LYS A 190 29.29 -11.64 8.53
N LYS A 191 30.08 -12.76 8.69
CA LYS A 191 31.21 -13.07 7.80
C LYS A 191 30.78 -13.21 6.35
N GLN A 192 29.77 -14.03 6.09
CA GLN A 192 29.21 -14.22 4.74
C GLN A 192 28.64 -12.92 4.14
N GLY A 193 27.93 -12.12 4.94
CA GLY A 193 27.41 -10.82 4.50
C GLY A 193 28.52 -9.84 4.15
N CYS A 194 29.57 -9.77 4.98
CA CYS A 194 30.73 -8.91 4.71
C CYS A 194 31.49 -9.34 3.46
N GLU A 195 31.65 -10.65 3.24
CA GLU A 195 32.31 -11.19 2.05
C GLU A 195 31.54 -10.78 0.76
N ILE A 196 30.21 -10.96 0.73
CA ILE A 196 29.36 -10.57 -0.40
C ILE A 196 29.44 -9.06 -0.67
N LEU A 197 29.40 -8.25 0.39
CA LEU A 197 29.40 -6.79 0.31
C LEU A 197 30.80 -6.17 0.23
N LYS A 198 31.86 -6.99 0.26
CA LYS A 198 33.27 -6.56 0.30
C LYS A 198 33.56 -5.62 1.47
N LEU A 199 33.04 -5.94 2.65
CA LEU A 199 33.19 -5.18 3.89
C LEU A 199 34.16 -5.90 4.84
N ASN A 200 34.80 -5.14 5.74
CA ASN A 200 35.66 -5.71 6.78
C ASN A 200 34.85 -6.41 7.88
N PRO A 201 34.92 -7.72 8.08
CA PRO A 201 34.12 -8.42 9.08
C PRO A 201 34.48 -8.05 10.54
N ALA A 202 35.66 -7.49 10.78
CA ALA A 202 36.05 -7.00 12.12
C ALA A 202 35.44 -5.64 12.48
N ALA A 203 34.98 -4.85 11.50
CA ALA A 203 34.40 -3.56 11.75
C ALA A 203 32.94 -3.67 12.27
N LYS A 204 32.49 -2.64 13.00
CA LYS A 204 31.09 -2.45 13.37
C LYS A 204 30.42 -1.60 12.31
N TYR A 205 29.22 -1.97 11.93
CA TYR A 205 28.42 -1.29 10.90
C TYR A 205 27.08 -0.88 11.46
N ILE A 206 26.64 0.32 11.12
CA ILE A 206 25.28 0.80 11.31
C ILE A 206 24.65 0.93 9.92
N LEU A 207 23.53 0.27 9.70
CA LEU A 207 22.80 0.33 8.44
C LEU A 207 21.68 1.36 8.53
N PHE A 208 21.72 2.38 7.66
CA PHE A 208 20.56 3.22 7.36
C PHE A 208 19.95 2.72 6.04
N PHE A 209 18.69 2.29 6.09
CA PHE A 209 18.02 1.69 4.93
C PHE A 209 16.75 2.47 4.56
N GLY A 210 16.57 2.75 3.27
CA GLY A 210 15.38 3.39 2.70
C GLY A 210 15.69 4.66 1.91
N LEU A 211 14.62 5.33 1.44
CA LEU A 211 14.77 6.64 0.79
C LEU A 211 15.21 7.69 1.82
N ILE A 212 16.16 8.55 1.42
CA ILE A 212 16.58 9.68 2.25
C ILE A 212 15.48 10.72 2.28
N ARG A 213 14.89 10.89 3.45
CA ARG A 213 13.85 11.89 3.76
C ARG A 213 14.12 12.47 5.13
N SER A 214 13.75 13.74 5.36
CA SER A 214 14.00 14.43 6.62
C SER A 214 13.42 13.68 7.83
N TYR A 215 12.19 13.16 7.71
CA TYR A 215 11.55 12.40 8.80
C TYR A 215 12.19 11.04 9.12
N LYS A 216 13.14 10.57 8.28
CA LYS A 216 13.91 9.32 8.54
C LYS A 216 15.11 9.53 9.48
N GLY A 217 15.51 10.77 9.72
CA GLY A 217 16.54 11.11 10.70
C GLY A 217 17.97 10.68 10.34
N LEU A 218 18.32 10.62 9.03
CA LEU A 218 19.71 10.34 8.64
C LEU A 218 20.68 11.40 9.14
N ASP A 219 20.28 12.65 9.13
CA ASP A 219 21.01 13.78 9.70
C ASP A 219 21.27 13.60 11.20
N LEU A 220 20.27 13.18 11.96
CA LEU A 220 20.39 12.85 13.39
C LEU A 220 21.36 11.69 13.61
N LEU A 221 21.30 10.65 12.78
CA LEU A 221 22.24 9.53 12.87
C LEU A 221 23.69 9.98 12.63
N ILE A 222 23.92 10.81 11.59
CA ILE A 222 25.25 11.34 11.28
C ILE A 222 25.78 12.20 12.42
N GLU A 223 24.94 13.05 12.99
CA GLU A 223 25.33 13.90 14.12
C GLU A 223 25.66 13.06 15.36
N ALA A 224 24.84 12.08 15.69
CA ALA A 224 25.13 11.15 16.80
C ALA A 224 26.46 10.41 16.60
N MET A 225 26.75 9.98 15.37
CA MET A 225 28.04 9.34 15.06
C MET A 225 29.23 10.28 15.18
N ARG A 226 29.08 11.57 14.88
CA ARG A 226 30.14 12.57 15.07
C ARG A 226 30.49 12.75 16.54
N GLN A 227 29.49 12.78 17.42
CA GLN A 227 29.67 12.93 18.86
C GLN A 227 30.33 11.70 19.53
N HIS A 228 30.32 10.54 18.87
CA HIS A 228 30.86 9.27 19.36
C HIS A 228 32.15 8.83 18.66
N LYS A 229 32.79 9.71 17.88
CA LYS A 229 34.06 9.38 17.19
C LYS A 229 35.22 9.06 18.13
N ASP A 230 35.16 9.43 19.40
CA ASP A 230 36.24 9.32 20.37
C ASP A 230 36.00 8.22 21.42
N LYS A 231 35.09 7.27 21.14
CA LYS A 231 34.81 6.06 21.93
C LYS A 231 34.80 4.83 21.02
#